data_5f7e178f95f94ed8c03b7939781dd924
#
_entry.id   5f7e178f95f94ed8c03b7939781dd924
#
_cell.length_a   1.000
_cell.length_b   1.000
_cell.length_c   1.000
_cell.angle_alpha   90.00
_cell.angle_beta   90.00
_cell.angle_gamma   90.00
#
_symmetry.space_group_name_H-M   'P 1'
#
loop_
_entity.id
_entity.type
_entity.pdbx_description
1 polymer ?
#
loop_
_entity_poly.entity_id
_entity_poly.type
_entity_poly.pdbx_seq_one_letter_code
_entity_poly.pdbx_strand_id
1 'polypeptide(L)'
;MNELLSPINAFLKCPTPQSWIDEAKKRENLPVVLLDHLVCELKAAQSAMYLIRKYAVDKESGDALLAWLKPFEDFTYRKQGDWRELANHEKLTKSMMPKSGAPYSQDLIDKMVMLIKEELHHFYQVLEIMEEYGIAYESVGSSRYARGMLRHVRTYEPQ
;
A
#
# COMPACT_ATOMS: atom_id res chain seq x y z
N MET A 1 -9.19 24.84 -2.88
CA MET A 1 -9.45 23.40 -3.00
C MET A 1 -9.66 22.97 -4.46
N ASN A 2 -10.43 23.68 -5.27
CA ASN A 2 -10.63 23.30 -6.70
C ASN A 2 -9.35 23.31 -7.55
N GLU A 3 -8.43 24.26 -7.32
CA GLU A 3 -7.13 24.28 -8.02
C GLU A 3 -6.26 23.06 -7.68
N LEU A 4 -6.27 22.63 -6.41
CA LEU A 4 -5.50 21.46 -5.95
C LEU A 4 -6.01 20.16 -6.60
N LEU A 5 -7.32 20.06 -6.80
CA LEU A 5 -7.96 18.86 -7.37
C LEU A 5 -8.01 18.89 -8.91
N SER A 6 -7.71 20.00 -9.53
CA SER A 6 -7.82 20.15 -11.00
C SER A 6 -6.97 19.14 -11.78
N PRO A 7 -5.68 18.90 -11.46
CA PRO A 7 -4.88 17.88 -12.15
C PRO A 7 -5.44 16.48 -11.98
N ILE A 8 -5.95 16.15 -10.78
CA ILE A 8 -6.53 14.84 -10.48
C ILE A 8 -7.81 14.63 -11.30
N ASN A 9 -8.70 15.62 -11.29
CA ASN A 9 -9.96 15.55 -12.05
C ASN A 9 -9.70 15.47 -13.57
N ALA A 10 -8.69 16.17 -14.08
CA ALA A 10 -8.30 16.09 -15.48
C ALA A 10 -7.78 14.71 -15.87
N PHE A 11 -7.01 14.05 -14.96
CA PHE A 11 -6.52 12.69 -15.15
C PHE A 11 -7.64 11.66 -15.09
N LEU A 12 -8.49 11.71 -14.07
CA LEU A 12 -9.58 10.76 -13.84
C LEU A 12 -10.72 10.88 -14.86
N LYS A 13 -10.78 12.00 -15.63
CA LYS A 13 -11.85 12.30 -16.61
C LYS A 13 -13.26 12.43 -16.00
N CYS A 14 -13.42 12.25 -14.73
CA CYS A 14 -14.69 12.43 -14.01
C CYS A 14 -14.44 12.90 -12.57
N PRO A 15 -15.31 13.69 -11.98
CA PRO A 15 -15.26 14.01 -10.56
C PRO A 15 -15.70 12.81 -9.72
N THR A 16 -15.25 12.75 -8.47
CA THR A 16 -15.79 11.81 -7.50
C THR A 16 -17.29 12.05 -7.31
N PRO A 17 -18.15 11.03 -7.42
CA PRO A 17 -19.59 11.20 -7.26
C PRO A 17 -19.93 11.82 -5.90
N GLN A 18 -20.80 12.84 -5.89
CA GLN A 18 -21.19 13.51 -4.65
C GLN A 18 -21.85 12.54 -3.67
N SER A 19 -22.65 11.59 -4.16
CA SER A 19 -23.28 10.57 -3.34
C SER A 19 -22.26 9.69 -2.58
N TRP A 20 -21.10 9.39 -3.20
CA TRP A 20 -20.02 8.67 -2.52
C TRP A 20 -19.38 9.53 -1.43
N ILE A 21 -19.13 10.81 -1.71
CA ILE A 21 -18.57 11.75 -0.73
C ILE A 21 -19.53 11.88 0.46
N ASP A 22 -20.84 12.00 0.19
CA ASP A 22 -21.84 12.15 1.22
C ASP A 22 -21.97 10.88 2.09
N GLU A 23 -21.72 9.72 1.52
CA GLU A 23 -21.71 8.45 2.27
C GLU A 23 -20.40 8.30 3.06
N ALA A 24 -19.24 8.54 2.43
CA ALA A 24 -17.93 8.35 3.05
C ALA A 24 -17.69 9.30 4.25
N LYS A 25 -18.24 10.52 4.23
CA LYS A 25 -18.07 11.48 5.33
C LYS A 25 -18.93 11.18 6.57
N LYS A 26 -19.84 10.21 6.51
CA LYS A 26 -20.63 9.82 7.68
C LYS A 26 -19.74 9.15 8.72
N ARG A 27 -19.90 9.54 9.99
CA ARG A 27 -19.07 9.05 11.08
C ARG A 27 -19.16 7.52 11.26
N GLU A 28 -20.35 6.96 11.05
CA GLU A 28 -20.58 5.52 11.11
C GLU A 28 -19.83 4.72 10.06
N ASN A 29 -19.45 5.34 8.94
CA ASN A 29 -18.69 4.71 7.87
C ASN A 29 -17.18 4.84 8.03
N LEU A 30 -16.71 5.68 8.97
CA LEU A 30 -15.28 5.90 9.20
C LEU A 30 -14.49 4.61 9.48
N PRO A 31 -14.99 3.65 10.29
CA PRO A 31 -14.28 2.38 10.50
C PRO A 31 -14.06 1.60 9.21
N VAL A 32 -15.06 1.52 8.34
CA VAL A 32 -14.95 0.80 7.07
C VAL A 32 -13.96 1.49 6.13
N VAL A 33 -14.01 2.82 6.05
CA VAL A 33 -13.12 3.62 5.19
C VAL A 33 -11.66 3.47 5.64
N LEU A 34 -11.40 3.59 6.96
CA LEU A 34 -10.02 3.47 7.49
C LEU A 34 -9.49 2.03 7.35
N LEU A 35 -10.32 1.03 7.61
CA LEU A 35 -9.90 -0.37 7.44
C LEU A 35 -9.59 -0.72 5.99
N ASP A 36 -10.40 -0.26 5.04
CA ASP A 36 -10.13 -0.47 3.60
C ASP A 36 -8.84 0.26 3.19
N HIS A 37 -8.66 1.49 3.63
CA HIS A 37 -7.46 2.27 3.39
C HIS A 37 -6.21 1.58 3.94
N LEU A 38 -6.23 1.15 5.21
CA LEU A 38 -5.15 0.40 5.85
C LEU A 38 -4.68 -0.80 5.01
N VAL A 39 -5.65 -1.60 4.53
CA VAL A 39 -5.34 -2.78 3.71
C VAL A 39 -4.83 -2.37 2.32
N CYS A 40 -5.27 -1.25 1.77
CA CYS A 40 -4.78 -0.73 0.49
C CYS A 40 -3.30 -0.31 0.59
N GLU A 41 -2.88 0.37 1.65
CA GLU A 41 -1.49 0.75 1.88
C GLU A 41 -0.57 -0.49 1.92
N LEU A 42 -0.96 -1.51 2.71
CA LEU A 42 -0.18 -2.75 2.74
C LEU A 42 -0.11 -3.44 1.38
N LYS A 43 -1.20 -3.47 0.62
CA LYS A 43 -1.22 -4.07 -0.72
C LYS A 43 -0.38 -3.28 -1.72
N ALA A 44 -0.32 -1.95 -1.60
CA ALA A 44 0.55 -1.12 -2.41
C ALA A 44 2.03 -1.46 -2.15
N ALA A 45 2.43 -1.52 -0.87
CA ALA A 45 3.77 -1.98 -0.48
C ALA A 45 4.08 -3.39 -1.00
N GLN A 46 3.15 -4.34 -0.85
CA GLN A 46 3.30 -5.72 -1.34
C GLN A 46 3.47 -5.77 -2.86
N SER A 47 2.71 -4.98 -3.59
CA SER A 47 2.75 -4.94 -5.06
C SER A 47 4.08 -4.38 -5.56
N ALA A 48 4.53 -3.26 -4.99
CA ALA A 48 5.81 -2.65 -5.30
C ALA A 48 6.97 -3.61 -4.99
N MET A 49 6.92 -4.24 -3.81
CA MET A 49 7.92 -5.24 -3.40
C MET A 49 7.95 -6.47 -4.32
N TYR A 50 6.79 -6.98 -4.72
CA TYR A 50 6.70 -8.09 -5.67
C TYR A 50 7.39 -7.75 -6.99
N LEU A 51 7.17 -6.54 -7.53
CA LEU A 51 7.76 -6.11 -8.79
C LEU A 51 9.29 -6.02 -8.71
N ILE A 52 9.83 -5.34 -7.70
CA ILE A 52 11.30 -5.20 -7.60
C ILE A 52 11.98 -6.54 -7.30
N ARG A 53 11.38 -7.40 -6.48
CA ARG A 53 11.91 -8.74 -6.22
C ARG A 53 11.94 -9.61 -7.47
N LYS A 54 10.90 -9.54 -8.27
CA LYS A 54 10.78 -10.37 -9.47
C LYS A 54 11.75 -9.94 -10.57
N TYR A 55 11.93 -8.64 -10.74
CA TYR A 55 12.55 -8.10 -11.94
C TYR A 55 13.88 -7.38 -11.70
N ALA A 56 14.08 -6.75 -10.55
CA ALA A 56 15.12 -5.74 -10.41
C ALA A 56 16.26 -6.11 -9.43
N VAL A 57 15.96 -6.77 -8.31
CA VAL A 57 16.96 -7.04 -7.28
C VAL A 57 17.41 -8.50 -7.26
N ASP A 58 18.61 -8.74 -6.70
CA ASP A 58 19.12 -10.08 -6.48
C ASP A 58 18.31 -10.85 -5.40
N LYS A 59 18.61 -12.15 -5.27
CA LYS A 59 17.90 -13.01 -4.34
C LYS A 59 18.03 -12.56 -2.88
N GLU A 60 19.25 -12.18 -2.48
CA GLU A 60 19.52 -11.78 -1.09
C GLU A 60 18.77 -10.49 -0.71
N SER A 61 18.76 -9.51 -1.61
CA SER A 61 17.97 -8.30 -1.47
C SER A 61 16.46 -8.60 -1.43
N GLY A 62 16.02 -9.51 -2.28
CA GLY A 62 14.62 -9.96 -2.29
C GLY A 62 14.19 -10.63 -0.99
N ASP A 63 15.06 -11.44 -0.38
CA ASP A 63 14.80 -12.09 0.90
C ASP A 63 14.78 -11.06 2.05
N ALA A 64 15.65 -10.04 2.01
CA ALA A 64 15.65 -8.94 2.97
C ALA A 64 14.35 -8.11 2.91
N LEU A 65 13.85 -7.85 1.70
CA LEU A 65 12.56 -7.17 1.50
C LEU A 65 11.39 -7.97 2.08
N LEU A 66 11.37 -9.28 1.90
CA LEU A 66 10.32 -10.14 2.51
C LEU A 66 10.39 -10.12 4.04
N ALA A 67 11.59 -10.19 4.61
CA ALA A 67 11.78 -10.13 6.06
C ALA A 67 11.29 -8.79 6.62
N TRP A 68 11.51 -7.70 5.89
CA TRP A 68 11.04 -6.37 6.25
C TRP A 68 9.51 -6.26 6.27
N LEU A 69 8.83 -6.83 5.27
CA LEU A 69 7.37 -6.79 5.14
C LEU A 69 6.65 -7.71 6.13
N LYS A 70 7.31 -8.79 6.53
CA LYS A 70 6.69 -9.88 7.29
C LYS A 70 5.93 -9.42 8.56
N PRO A 71 6.44 -8.53 9.43
CA PRO A 71 5.70 -8.07 10.61
C PRO A 71 4.35 -7.43 10.29
N PHE A 72 4.28 -6.65 9.20
CA PHE A 72 3.05 -6.02 8.75
C PHE A 72 2.02 -7.05 8.24
N GLU A 73 2.48 -8.08 7.52
CA GLU A 73 1.65 -9.19 7.08
C GLU A 73 1.17 -10.07 8.25
N ASP A 74 2.05 -10.33 9.22
CA ASP A 74 1.74 -11.12 10.41
C ASP A 74 0.65 -10.41 11.23
N PHE A 75 0.76 -9.10 11.42
CA PHE A 75 -0.27 -8.30 12.07
C PHE A 75 -1.58 -8.34 11.27
N THR A 76 -1.54 -8.01 9.99
CA THR A 76 -2.75 -7.80 9.19
C THR A 76 -3.51 -9.10 8.91
N TYR A 77 -2.81 -10.16 8.53
CA TYR A 77 -3.45 -11.39 8.04
C TYR A 77 -3.49 -12.51 9.07
N ARG A 78 -2.54 -12.53 10.03
CA ARG A 78 -2.42 -13.58 11.03
C ARG A 78 -2.84 -13.13 12.43
N LYS A 79 -3.09 -11.82 12.63
CA LYS A 79 -3.40 -11.20 13.93
C LYS A 79 -2.30 -11.47 14.96
N GLN A 80 -1.05 -11.38 14.54
CA GLN A 80 0.13 -11.61 15.37
C GLN A 80 0.92 -10.31 15.54
N GLY A 81 1.40 -10.07 16.76
CA GLY A 81 2.18 -8.87 17.10
C GLY A 81 1.33 -7.68 17.54
N ASP A 82 2.01 -6.66 18.04
CA ASP A 82 1.43 -5.37 18.39
C ASP A 82 1.77 -4.36 17.25
N TRP A 83 0.75 -3.67 16.75
CA TRP A 83 0.95 -2.69 15.70
C TRP A 83 1.88 -1.55 16.10
N ARG A 84 1.98 -1.23 17.40
CA ARG A 84 2.88 -0.18 17.91
C ARG A 84 4.35 -0.52 17.72
N GLU A 85 4.66 -1.82 17.67
CA GLU A 85 6.02 -2.29 17.39
C GLU A 85 6.40 -2.14 15.92
N LEU A 86 5.43 -1.99 15.00
CA LEU A 86 5.66 -1.84 13.56
C LEU A 86 6.48 -0.58 13.23
N ALA A 87 6.40 0.48 14.03
CA ALA A 87 7.24 1.67 13.89
C ALA A 87 8.73 1.34 13.91
N ASN A 88 9.13 0.30 14.63
CA ASN A 88 10.53 -0.16 14.71
C ASN A 88 11.00 -0.86 13.42
N HIS A 89 10.06 -1.28 12.57
CA HIS A 89 10.32 -1.98 11.31
C HIS A 89 10.31 -1.08 10.07
N GLU A 90 10.13 0.24 10.23
CA GLU A 90 10.15 1.19 9.10
C GLU A 90 11.52 1.33 8.43
N LYS A 91 12.61 0.87 9.06
CA LYS A 91 13.96 1.05 8.56
C LYS A 91 14.49 -0.22 7.92
N LEU A 92 14.63 -0.18 6.61
CA LEU A 92 15.44 -1.14 5.88
C LEU A 92 16.90 -0.68 5.97
N THR A 93 17.75 -1.46 6.65
CA THR A 93 19.15 -1.11 6.90
C THR A 93 20.09 -1.56 5.78
N LYS A 94 19.60 -2.39 4.87
CA LYS A 94 20.40 -2.97 3.78
C LYS A 94 20.10 -2.28 2.46
N SER A 95 21.17 -1.88 1.74
CA SER A 95 21.03 -1.45 0.35
C SER A 95 20.63 -2.61 -0.54
N MET A 96 19.65 -2.40 -1.40
CA MET A 96 19.19 -3.40 -2.35
C MET A 96 20.12 -3.46 -3.56
N MET A 97 20.63 -4.64 -3.87
CA MET A 97 21.53 -4.84 -4.99
C MET A 97 20.76 -5.25 -6.25
N PRO A 98 21.12 -4.68 -7.41
CA PRO A 98 20.48 -5.03 -8.67
C PRO A 98 20.78 -6.50 -9.03
N LYS A 99 19.82 -7.13 -9.65
CA LYS A 99 19.99 -8.46 -10.25
C LYS A 99 20.93 -8.37 -11.44
N SER A 100 21.88 -9.30 -11.54
CA SER A 100 22.80 -9.37 -12.66
C SER A 100 22.06 -9.44 -14.01
N GLY A 101 22.42 -8.54 -14.93
CA GLY A 101 21.80 -8.45 -16.25
C GLY A 101 20.39 -7.83 -16.29
N ALA A 102 19.86 -7.35 -15.17
CA ALA A 102 18.60 -6.60 -15.18
C ALA A 102 18.80 -5.20 -15.79
N PRO A 103 17.86 -4.71 -16.62
CA PRO A 103 18.00 -3.42 -17.29
C PRO A 103 17.65 -2.22 -16.38
N TYR A 104 17.49 -2.45 -15.09
CA TYR A 104 17.01 -1.45 -14.13
C TYR A 104 18.17 -0.78 -13.40
N SER A 105 18.11 0.54 -13.30
CA SER A 105 19.11 1.33 -12.57
C SER A 105 18.97 1.19 -11.06
N GLN A 106 20.05 1.43 -10.32
CA GLN A 106 20.02 1.53 -8.86
C GLN A 106 19.07 2.64 -8.40
N ASP A 107 19.01 3.78 -9.10
CA ASP A 107 18.08 4.87 -8.80
C ASP A 107 16.61 4.44 -8.83
N LEU A 108 16.23 3.60 -9.81
CA LEU A 108 14.87 3.06 -9.85
C LEU A 108 14.60 2.13 -8.66
N ILE A 109 15.55 1.27 -8.32
CA ILE A 109 15.44 0.36 -7.17
C ILE A 109 15.27 1.16 -5.88
N ASP A 110 16.10 2.18 -5.68
CA ASP A 110 16.07 3.03 -4.49
C ASP A 110 14.74 3.79 -4.38
N LYS A 111 14.21 4.31 -5.49
CA LYS A 111 12.87 4.96 -5.53
C LYS A 111 11.74 3.99 -5.21
N MET A 112 11.81 2.77 -5.69
CA MET A 112 10.82 1.74 -5.36
C MET A 112 10.89 1.31 -3.89
N VAL A 113 12.08 1.24 -3.31
CA VAL A 113 12.26 0.99 -1.87
C VAL A 113 11.70 2.15 -1.05
N MET A 114 11.92 3.40 -1.49
CA MET A 114 11.31 4.58 -0.87
C MET A 114 9.78 4.50 -0.91
N LEU A 115 9.20 4.16 -2.07
CA LEU A 115 7.75 3.97 -2.21
C LEU A 115 7.23 2.91 -1.21
N ILE A 116 7.87 1.75 -1.14
CA ILE A 116 7.47 0.71 -0.17
C ILE A 116 7.51 1.25 1.26
N LYS A 117 8.54 2.02 1.60
CA LYS A 117 8.68 2.63 2.92
C LYS A 117 7.53 3.62 3.21
N GLU A 118 7.18 4.45 2.24
CA GLU A 118 6.09 5.42 2.36
C GLU A 118 4.74 4.71 2.58
N GLU A 119 4.45 3.65 1.82
CA GLU A 119 3.22 2.88 1.99
C GLU A 119 3.14 2.17 3.36
N LEU A 120 4.26 1.63 3.87
CA LEU A 120 4.30 1.05 5.21
C LEU A 120 4.18 2.12 6.31
N HIS A 121 4.69 3.33 6.07
CA HIS A 121 4.49 4.47 6.97
C HIS A 121 3.02 4.93 6.98
N HIS A 122 2.38 5.04 5.82
CA HIS A 122 0.96 5.34 5.72
C HIS A 122 0.11 4.28 6.42
N PHE A 123 0.44 3.00 6.25
CA PHE A 123 -0.20 1.91 6.98
C PHE A 123 -0.17 2.15 8.50
N TYR A 124 1.00 2.50 9.03
CA TYR A 124 1.17 2.81 10.45
C TYR A 124 0.35 4.03 10.88
N GLN A 125 0.39 5.12 10.09
CA GLN A 125 -0.39 6.33 10.37
C GLN A 125 -1.90 6.06 10.40
N VAL A 126 -2.41 5.21 9.54
CA VAL A 126 -3.84 4.83 9.58
C VAL A 126 -4.18 4.11 10.87
N LEU A 127 -3.29 3.25 11.40
CA LEU A 127 -3.49 2.61 12.71
C LEU A 127 -3.49 3.62 13.86
N GLU A 128 -2.62 4.63 13.84
CA GLU A 128 -2.62 5.73 14.80
C GLU A 128 -3.95 6.49 14.77
N ILE A 129 -4.43 6.85 13.57
CA ILE A 129 -5.72 7.51 13.39
C ILE A 129 -6.86 6.63 13.92
N MET A 130 -6.85 5.34 13.61
CA MET A 130 -7.86 4.40 14.13
C MET A 130 -7.87 4.37 15.65
N GLU A 131 -6.70 4.37 16.30
CA GLU A 131 -6.59 4.43 17.77
C GLU A 131 -7.16 5.73 18.34
N GLU A 132 -6.85 6.88 17.73
CA GLU A 132 -7.39 8.19 18.15
C GLU A 132 -8.92 8.23 18.10
N TYR A 133 -9.53 7.55 17.15
CA TYR A 133 -11.00 7.46 17.00
C TYR A 133 -11.62 6.29 17.77
N GLY A 134 -10.82 5.49 18.50
CA GLY A 134 -11.30 4.33 19.25
C GLY A 134 -11.80 3.19 18.34
N ILE A 135 -11.27 3.11 17.11
CA ILE A 135 -11.61 2.09 16.12
C ILE A 135 -10.62 0.93 16.26
N ALA A 136 -11.10 -0.22 16.73
CA ALA A 136 -10.27 -1.41 16.79
C ALA A 136 -10.00 -2.00 15.40
N TYR A 137 -8.78 -2.53 15.20
CA TYR A 137 -8.50 -3.32 14.00
C TYR A 137 -9.26 -4.64 14.04
N GLU A 138 -10.20 -4.80 13.14
CA GLU A 138 -10.87 -6.05 12.88
C GLU A 138 -10.45 -6.58 11.50
N SER A 139 -10.36 -7.91 11.35
CA SER A 139 -10.01 -8.47 10.06
C SER A 139 -11.07 -8.15 9.02
N VAL A 140 -10.71 -7.36 8.04
CA VAL A 140 -11.58 -7.04 6.91
C VAL A 140 -11.51 -8.17 5.89
N GLY A 141 -12.65 -8.59 5.40
CA GLY A 141 -12.69 -9.38 4.17
C GLY A 141 -12.00 -8.59 3.06
N SER A 142 -11.06 -9.19 2.34
CA SER A 142 -10.29 -8.48 1.32
C SER A 142 -11.24 -7.76 0.36
N SER A 143 -11.06 -6.44 0.21
CA SER A 143 -11.68 -5.68 -0.85
C SER A 143 -11.41 -6.39 -2.19
N ARG A 144 -12.47 -6.73 -2.91
CA ARG A 144 -12.35 -7.36 -4.23
C ARG A 144 -12.32 -6.34 -5.36
N TYR A 145 -12.13 -5.07 -5.03
CA TYR A 145 -12.17 -3.97 -5.99
C TYR A 145 -11.18 -4.17 -7.13
N ALA A 146 -9.90 -4.36 -6.82
CA ALA A 146 -8.88 -4.58 -7.84
C ALA A 146 -9.19 -5.81 -8.73
N ARG A 147 -9.66 -6.91 -8.13
CA ARG A 147 -10.08 -8.10 -8.88
C ARG A 147 -11.32 -7.83 -9.75
N GLY A 148 -12.22 -6.96 -9.29
CA GLY A 148 -13.37 -6.51 -10.08
C GLY A 148 -12.93 -5.71 -11.29
N MET A 149 -12.02 -4.78 -11.12
CA MET A 149 -11.46 -3.94 -12.18
C MET A 149 -10.70 -4.77 -13.22
N LEU A 150 -9.90 -5.74 -12.79
CA LEU A 150 -9.15 -6.63 -13.70
C LEU A 150 -10.02 -7.41 -14.68
N ARG A 151 -11.31 -7.61 -14.38
CA ARG A 151 -12.24 -8.27 -15.33
C ARG A 151 -12.51 -7.45 -16.58
N HIS A 152 -12.26 -6.12 -16.51
CA HIS A 152 -12.49 -5.19 -17.60
C HIS A 152 -11.20 -4.85 -18.37
N VAL A 153 -10.05 -5.35 -17.91
CA VAL A 153 -8.75 -5.13 -18.52
C VAL A 153 -8.41 -6.31 -19.43
N ARG A 154 -8.06 -6.04 -20.67
CA ARG A 154 -7.56 -7.05 -21.61
C ARG A 154 -6.07 -7.25 -21.42
N THR A 155 -5.58 -8.48 -21.55
CA THR A 155 -4.18 -8.85 -21.28
C THR A 155 -3.15 -8.17 -22.18
N TYR A 156 -3.58 -7.61 -23.30
CA TYR A 156 -2.73 -6.91 -24.28
C TYR A 156 -2.90 -5.39 -24.27
N GLU A 157 -3.74 -4.86 -23.36
CA GLU A 157 -3.91 -3.41 -23.20
C GLU A 157 -2.98 -2.91 -22.08
N PRO A 158 -2.42 -1.68 -22.22
CA PRO A 158 -1.72 -1.03 -21.10
C PRO A 158 -2.67 -0.89 -19.90
N GLN A 159 -2.16 -1.25 -18.73
CA GLN A 159 -2.88 -1.10 -17.46
C GLN A 159 -2.68 0.28 -16.89
#